data_c074c5d27776b4c2865b6404c7730bb0
#
_entry.id   c074c5d27776b4c2865b6404c7730bb0
#
_cell.length_a   1.000
_cell.length_b   1.000
_cell.length_c   1.000
_cell.angle_alpha   90.00
_cell.angle_beta   90.00
_cell.angle_gamma   90.00
#
_symmetry.space_group_name_H-M   'P 1'
#
loop_
_entity.id
_entity.type
_entity.pdbx_description
1 polymer ?
#
loop_
_entity_poly.entity_id
_entity_poly.type
_entity_poly.pdbx_seq_one_letter_code
_entity_poly.pdbx_strand_id
1 'polypeptide(L)'
;MKMKTKISLIVAGGLIVLASIIFVVGMSILKWDFTKLSSTEYETNEYEITDDFNNILIKTDTSDIVFLPGDSEKVKVVLYEQKNLNHNVSADGNALKIELNDTRKWYEHITLFSFGSPKITVYLPKKSYDALNITSNTGDINIPKDFSFSSIDISISTGDVTACASSLGATKIKTSTGGVNIDGISTSSLDITVTTGKIKASNVKCEGDISIKVSTGKSNLENVQCKNLFSKGSTGDITLKNVIAQGSFSIERSTGDVTLDLSDASEITIKTDTGNVTGTLLTEKIFIPSSDTGSIKLPGTTSGGRCKVTTDTGDIKISIAE
;
A
#
# COMPACT_ATOMS: atom_id res chain seq x y z
N MET A 1 -50.94 -12.25 -13.61
CA MET A 1 -49.91 -13.10 -13.03
C MET A 1 -50.45 -14.52 -12.98
N LYS A 2 -49.71 -15.50 -13.58
CA LYS A 2 -50.14 -16.92 -13.68
C LYS A 2 -50.24 -17.51 -12.24
N MET A 3 -51.23 -18.41 -12.01
CA MET A 3 -51.48 -19.02 -10.69
C MET A 3 -50.23 -19.66 -10.07
N LYS A 4 -49.35 -20.29 -10.87
CA LYS A 4 -48.05 -20.84 -10.42
C LYS A 4 -47.16 -19.79 -9.84
N THR A 5 -47.09 -18.58 -10.42
CA THR A 5 -46.28 -17.45 -9.91
C THR A 5 -46.79 -16.93 -8.56
N LYS A 6 -48.13 -16.91 -8.36
CA LYS A 6 -48.72 -16.50 -7.06
C LYS A 6 -48.37 -17.50 -5.95
N ILE A 7 -48.46 -18.81 -6.25
CA ILE A 7 -48.10 -19.85 -5.28
C ILE A 7 -46.63 -19.79 -4.92
N SER A 8 -45.73 -19.63 -5.91
CA SER A 8 -44.30 -19.48 -5.65
C SER A 8 -43.96 -18.27 -4.79
N LEU A 9 -44.66 -17.12 -4.98
CA LEU A 9 -44.46 -15.94 -4.16
C LEU A 9 -44.96 -16.13 -2.72
N ILE A 10 -46.10 -16.84 -2.52
CA ILE A 10 -46.61 -17.14 -1.18
C ILE A 10 -45.63 -18.09 -0.46
N VAL A 11 -45.13 -19.13 -1.13
CA VAL A 11 -44.16 -20.07 -0.56
C VAL A 11 -42.86 -19.33 -0.22
N ALA A 12 -42.35 -18.48 -1.12
CA ALA A 12 -41.15 -17.70 -0.87
C ALA A 12 -41.31 -16.75 0.33
N GLY A 13 -42.49 -16.04 0.39
CA GLY A 13 -42.82 -15.20 1.54
C GLY A 13 -42.88 -15.97 2.86
N GLY A 14 -43.51 -17.15 2.86
CA GLY A 14 -43.57 -18.03 4.03
C GLY A 14 -42.17 -18.50 4.49
N LEU A 15 -41.30 -18.84 3.56
CA LEU A 15 -39.92 -19.22 3.87
C LEU A 15 -39.10 -18.06 4.47
N ILE A 16 -39.29 -16.85 3.97
CA ILE A 16 -38.62 -15.66 4.50
C ILE A 16 -39.06 -15.39 5.95
N VAL A 17 -40.40 -15.46 6.19
CA VAL A 17 -40.93 -15.27 7.55
C VAL A 17 -40.42 -16.34 8.52
N LEU A 18 -40.41 -17.60 8.10
CA LEU A 18 -39.87 -18.72 8.89
C LEU A 18 -38.38 -18.51 9.19
N ALA A 19 -37.58 -18.15 8.20
CA ALA A 19 -36.15 -17.86 8.38
C ALA A 19 -35.93 -16.69 9.36
N SER A 20 -36.75 -15.63 9.24
CA SER A 20 -36.68 -14.47 10.15
C SER A 20 -37.02 -14.88 11.61
N ILE A 21 -38.02 -15.73 11.82
CA ILE A 21 -38.37 -16.22 13.15
C ILE A 21 -37.23 -17.05 13.74
N ILE A 22 -36.68 -17.98 12.95
CA ILE A 22 -35.53 -18.82 13.39
C ILE A 22 -34.35 -17.93 13.75
N PHE A 23 -34.05 -16.91 12.94
CA PHE A 23 -32.97 -15.97 13.19
C PHE A 23 -33.18 -15.17 14.49
N VAL A 24 -34.40 -14.60 14.70
CA VAL A 24 -34.71 -13.83 15.90
C VAL A 24 -34.64 -14.70 17.16
N VAL A 25 -35.20 -15.93 17.12
CA VAL A 25 -35.14 -16.86 18.24
C VAL A 25 -33.69 -17.25 18.52
N GLY A 26 -32.91 -17.60 17.51
CA GLY A 26 -31.50 -17.93 17.65
C GLY A 26 -30.69 -16.78 18.25
N MET A 27 -30.88 -15.56 17.74
CA MET A 27 -30.20 -14.37 18.27
C MET A 27 -30.65 -14.02 19.70
N SER A 28 -31.92 -14.26 20.06
CA SER A 28 -32.41 -14.06 21.43
C SER A 28 -31.71 -15.00 22.42
N ILE A 29 -31.51 -16.26 22.05
CA ILE A 29 -30.76 -17.27 22.85
C ILE A 29 -29.30 -16.81 23.02
N LEU A 30 -28.69 -16.27 21.96
CA LEU A 30 -27.33 -15.75 21.96
C LEU A 30 -27.22 -14.35 22.59
N LYS A 31 -28.33 -13.78 23.14
CA LYS A 31 -28.37 -12.44 23.72
C LYS A 31 -27.93 -11.34 22.74
N TRP A 32 -28.21 -11.53 21.46
CA TRP A 32 -27.81 -10.64 20.37
C TRP A 32 -26.29 -10.46 20.23
N ASP A 33 -25.53 -11.41 20.74
CA ASP A 33 -24.09 -11.45 20.60
C ASP A 33 -23.71 -12.16 19.30
N PHE A 34 -23.44 -11.39 18.26
CA PHE A 34 -23.09 -11.91 16.93
C PHE A 34 -21.76 -12.68 16.94
N THR A 35 -20.88 -12.41 17.90
CA THR A 35 -19.58 -13.09 17.96
C THR A 35 -19.74 -14.59 18.22
N LYS A 36 -20.84 -14.99 18.86
CA LYS A 36 -21.17 -16.41 19.12
C LYS A 36 -21.67 -17.18 17.90
N LEU A 37 -21.91 -16.48 16.78
CA LEU A 37 -22.19 -17.13 15.49
C LEU A 37 -20.90 -17.56 14.78
N SER A 38 -19.73 -17.13 15.26
CA SER A 38 -18.45 -17.57 14.71
C SER A 38 -18.28 -19.07 14.93
N SER A 39 -18.03 -19.77 13.84
CA SER A 39 -17.61 -21.17 13.88
C SER A 39 -16.10 -21.32 13.99
N THR A 40 -15.36 -20.20 14.05
CA THR A 40 -13.91 -20.16 14.05
C THR A 40 -13.39 -19.86 15.45
N GLU A 41 -12.56 -20.75 15.96
CA GLU A 41 -11.83 -20.56 17.21
C GLU A 41 -10.48 -19.91 16.91
N TYR A 42 -10.12 -18.91 17.72
CA TYR A 42 -8.83 -18.22 17.64
C TYR A 42 -8.01 -18.54 18.88
N GLU A 43 -6.70 -18.58 18.72
CA GLU A 43 -5.74 -18.77 19.80
C GLU A 43 -4.58 -17.79 19.67
N THR A 44 -3.87 -17.58 20.76
CA THR A 44 -2.65 -16.78 20.77
C THR A 44 -1.47 -17.67 21.04
N ASN A 45 -0.55 -17.72 20.09
CA ASN A 45 0.68 -18.48 20.17
C ASN A 45 1.87 -17.52 20.28
N GLU A 46 2.79 -17.82 21.20
CA GLU A 46 3.99 -17.01 21.42
C GLU A 46 5.23 -17.86 21.18
N TYR A 47 6.18 -17.28 20.41
CA TYR A 47 7.45 -17.92 20.08
C TYR A 47 8.59 -17.02 20.50
N GLU A 48 9.53 -17.52 21.26
CA GLU A 48 10.81 -16.88 21.53
C GLU A 48 11.87 -17.51 20.64
N ILE A 49 12.58 -16.67 19.87
CA ILE A 49 13.63 -17.08 18.97
C ILE A 49 14.97 -16.65 19.58
N THR A 50 15.82 -17.64 19.80
CA THR A 50 17.15 -17.45 20.40
C THR A 50 18.27 -17.56 19.36
N ASP A 51 17.95 -18.10 18.18
CA ASP A 51 18.92 -18.25 17.09
C ASP A 51 19.16 -16.90 16.40
N ASP A 52 20.39 -16.66 16.02
CA ASP A 52 20.76 -15.46 15.27
C ASP A 52 20.27 -15.56 13.84
N PHE A 53 19.69 -14.47 13.35
CA PHE A 53 19.31 -14.31 11.96
C PHE A 53 19.41 -12.83 11.54
N ASN A 54 19.53 -12.61 10.25
CA ASN A 54 19.54 -11.27 9.66
C ASN A 54 18.43 -11.08 8.62
N ASN A 55 17.87 -12.16 8.09
CA ASN A 55 16.78 -12.10 7.12
C ASN A 55 15.43 -12.39 7.78
N ILE A 56 14.37 -11.77 7.27
CA ILE A 56 13.00 -11.99 7.73
C ILE A 56 12.13 -12.33 6.53
N LEU A 57 11.48 -13.47 6.58
CA LEU A 57 10.55 -13.95 5.55
C LEU A 57 9.20 -14.24 6.18
N ILE A 58 8.19 -13.48 5.79
CA ILE A 58 6.80 -13.70 6.22
C ILE A 58 5.95 -14.03 5.01
N LYS A 59 5.30 -15.19 5.05
CA LYS A 59 4.31 -15.63 4.06
C LYS A 59 3.03 -15.99 4.78
N THR A 60 2.00 -15.19 4.56
CA THR A 60 0.69 -15.38 5.17
C THR A 60 -0.43 -15.20 4.14
N ASP A 61 -1.65 -15.50 4.52
CA ASP A 61 -2.83 -15.31 3.68
C ASP A 61 -3.67 -14.13 4.19
N THR A 62 -4.11 -14.20 5.44
CA THR A 62 -5.02 -13.20 6.01
C THR A 62 -4.56 -12.86 7.42
N SER A 63 -3.65 -11.91 7.54
CA SER A 63 -3.14 -11.46 8.84
C SER A 63 -2.58 -10.06 8.75
N ASP A 64 -2.89 -9.23 9.72
CA ASP A 64 -2.18 -7.98 9.92
C ASP A 64 -0.76 -8.27 10.42
N ILE A 65 0.22 -7.56 9.91
CA ILE A 65 1.63 -7.73 10.27
C ILE A 65 2.14 -6.45 10.91
N VAL A 66 2.58 -6.55 12.16
CA VAL A 66 3.07 -5.40 12.92
C VAL A 66 4.45 -5.71 13.47
N PHE A 67 5.41 -4.86 13.18
CA PHE A 67 6.73 -4.89 13.79
C PHE A 67 6.76 -3.92 14.96
N LEU A 68 7.33 -4.34 16.07
CA LEU A 68 7.52 -3.52 17.26
C LEU A 68 8.95 -3.67 17.79
N PRO A 69 9.53 -2.61 18.34
CA PRO A 69 10.82 -2.73 19.02
C PRO A 69 10.66 -3.63 20.25
N GLY A 70 11.53 -4.60 20.38
CA GLY A 70 11.62 -5.45 21.56
C GLY A 70 12.50 -4.82 22.66
N ASP A 71 12.17 -5.11 23.92
CA ASP A 71 12.92 -4.63 25.09
C ASP A 71 14.16 -5.50 25.40
N SER A 72 14.32 -6.62 24.70
CA SER A 72 15.40 -7.61 24.89
C SER A 72 16.13 -7.90 23.58
N GLU A 73 17.32 -8.54 23.69
CA GLU A 73 18.04 -9.04 22.52
C GLU A 73 17.33 -10.25 21.85
N LYS A 74 16.36 -10.85 22.55
CA LYS A 74 15.56 -11.96 22.02
C LYS A 74 14.43 -11.44 21.12
N VAL A 75 14.20 -12.18 20.06
CA VAL A 75 13.07 -11.95 19.17
C VAL A 75 11.85 -12.69 19.72
N LYS A 76 10.71 -11.99 19.78
CA LYS A 76 9.42 -12.58 20.16
C LYS A 76 8.44 -12.41 19.01
N VAL A 77 7.80 -13.51 18.64
CA VAL A 77 6.70 -13.52 17.67
C VAL A 77 5.42 -13.90 18.39
N VAL A 78 4.41 -13.05 18.28
CA VAL A 78 3.08 -13.31 18.85
C VAL A 78 2.09 -13.42 17.70
N LEU A 79 1.43 -14.55 17.61
CA LEU A 79 0.46 -14.88 16.59
C LEU A 79 -0.93 -14.96 17.20
N TYR A 80 -1.85 -14.12 16.77
CA TYR A 80 -3.27 -14.29 16.99
C TYR A 80 -3.86 -14.90 15.74
N GLU A 81 -4.23 -16.17 15.78
CA GLU A 81 -4.54 -16.95 14.56
C GLU A 81 -5.68 -17.95 14.79
N GLN A 82 -6.22 -18.47 13.71
CA GLN A 82 -7.24 -19.52 13.79
C GLN A 82 -6.58 -20.86 14.16
N LYS A 83 -7.21 -21.62 15.04
CA LYS A 83 -6.68 -22.88 15.57
C LYS A 83 -6.29 -23.91 14.51
N ASN A 84 -6.95 -23.91 13.35
CA ASN A 84 -6.67 -24.85 12.25
C ASN A 84 -5.94 -24.18 11.07
N LEU A 85 -5.48 -22.95 11.23
CA LEU A 85 -4.79 -22.17 10.23
C LEU A 85 -3.61 -21.45 10.89
N ASN A 86 -2.60 -22.24 11.23
CA ASN A 86 -1.51 -21.79 12.07
C ASN A 86 -0.28 -21.42 11.24
N HIS A 87 0.54 -20.54 11.78
CA HIS A 87 1.83 -20.26 11.19
C HIS A 87 2.93 -21.10 11.84
N ASN A 88 3.83 -21.60 11.03
CA ASN A 88 5.08 -22.18 11.49
C ASN A 88 6.10 -21.05 11.64
N VAL A 89 6.65 -20.91 12.84
CA VAL A 89 7.70 -19.93 13.16
C VAL A 89 9.00 -20.69 13.41
N SER A 90 10.01 -20.40 12.61
CA SER A 90 11.32 -21.04 12.71
C SER A 90 12.44 -20.07 12.37
N ALA A 91 13.59 -20.25 12.99
CA ALA A 91 14.83 -19.67 12.52
C ALA A 91 15.62 -20.79 11.83
N ASP A 92 15.82 -20.68 10.53
CA ASP A 92 16.51 -21.68 9.71
C ASP A 92 17.51 -20.98 8.80
N GLY A 93 18.73 -21.41 8.96
CA GLY A 93 19.89 -20.80 8.27
C GLY A 93 19.99 -19.31 8.57
N ASN A 94 20.17 -18.33 8.21
CA ASN A 94 20.21 -16.92 8.55
C ASN A 94 18.84 -16.20 8.40
N ALA A 95 17.69 -16.92 8.55
CA ALA A 95 16.38 -16.34 8.32
C ALA A 95 15.34 -16.71 9.38
N LEU A 96 14.65 -15.70 9.92
CA LEU A 96 13.37 -15.88 10.62
C LEU A 96 12.29 -16.11 9.56
N LYS A 97 11.65 -17.28 9.60
CA LYS A 97 10.56 -17.66 8.70
C LYS A 97 9.25 -17.75 9.48
N ILE A 98 8.24 -17.05 9.01
CA ILE A 98 6.87 -17.12 9.50
C ILE A 98 6.02 -17.51 8.29
N GLU A 99 5.62 -18.76 8.20
CA GLU A 99 4.93 -19.29 7.03
C GLU A 99 3.63 -19.94 7.43
N LEU A 100 2.56 -19.62 6.72
CA LEU A 100 1.25 -20.19 6.95
C LEU A 100 1.26 -21.68 6.63
N ASN A 101 0.74 -22.48 7.58
CA ASN A 101 0.49 -23.90 7.42
C ASN A 101 -1.02 -24.16 7.49
N ASP A 102 -1.65 -24.33 6.35
CA ASP A 102 -3.08 -24.59 6.27
C ASP A 102 -3.34 -26.10 6.41
N THR A 103 -3.82 -26.50 7.57
CA THR A 103 -4.18 -27.89 7.88
C THR A 103 -5.69 -28.15 7.78
N ARG A 104 -6.46 -27.14 7.32
CA ARG A 104 -7.92 -27.22 7.21
C ARG A 104 -8.35 -28.28 6.18
N LYS A 105 -9.39 -29.01 6.53
CA LYS A 105 -10.09 -29.89 5.60
C LYS A 105 -10.92 -29.05 4.62
N TRP A 106 -11.19 -29.57 3.43
CA TRP A 106 -11.89 -28.83 2.38
C TRP A 106 -13.20 -28.18 2.80
N TYR A 107 -13.95 -28.78 3.75
CA TYR A 107 -15.21 -28.25 4.25
C TYR A 107 -15.01 -27.14 5.31
N GLU A 108 -13.83 -27.04 5.93
CA GLU A 108 -13.49 -26.00 6.92
C GLU A 108 -13.14 -24.66 6.22
N HIS A 109 -12.94 -24.68 4.90
CA HIS A 109 -12.81 -23.47 4.11
C HIS A 109 -14.15 -22.72 3.94
N ILE A 110 -15.29 -23.38 4.24
CA ILE A 110 -16.62 -22.78 4.17
C ILE A 110 -16.92 -22.16 5.55
N THR A 111 -16.43 -20.97 5.81
CA THR A 111 -16.72 -20.23 7.03
C THR A 111 -17.84 -19.22 6.76
N LEU A 112 -19.00 -19.38 7.39
CA LEU A 112 -20.13 -18.47 7.22
C LEU A 112 -19.91 -17.13 7.94
N PHE A 113 -19.29 -17.18 9.11
CA PHE A 113 -19.01 -16.00 9.92
C PHE A 113 -17.66 -16.16 10.64
N SER A 114 -16.78 -15.19 10.47
CA SER A 114 -15.52 -15.05 11.20
C SER A 114 -15.41 -13.61 11.70
N PHE A 115 -15.25 -13.43 13.00
CA PHE A 115 -15.18 -12.11 13.64
C PHE A 115 -13.79 -11.78 14.20
N GLY A 116 -12.82 -12.64 14.00
CA GLY A 116 -11.43 -12.39 14.38
C GLY A 116 -10.64 -11.75 13.23
N SER A 117 -9.68 -10.89 13.57
CA SER A 117 -8.66 -10.41 12.65
C SER A 117 -7.32 -11.04 13.03
N PRO A 118 -6.84 -12.05 12.30
CA PRO A 118 -5.55 -12.65 12.56
C PRO A 118 -4.44 -11.62 12.54
N LYS A 119 -3.45 -11.77 13.42
CA LYS A 119 -2.39 -10.80 13.57
C LYS A 119 -1.05 -11.45 13.88
N ILE A 120 -0.03 -11.04 13.17
CA ILE A 120 1.37 -11.39 13.42
C ILE A 120 2.05 -10.16 14.02
N THR A 121 2.50 -10.27 15.28
CA THR A 121 3.28 -9.21 15.91
C THR A 121 4.70 -9.70 16.11
N VAL A 122 5.67 -9.01 15.51
CA VAL A 122 7.08 -9.37 15.56
C VAL A 122 7.82 -8.32 16.39
N TYR A 123 8.28 -8.72 17.57
CA TYR A 123 9.12 -7.89 18.43
C TYR A 123 10.58 -8.16 18.09
N LEU A 124 11.26 -7.15 17.57
CA LEU A 124 12.65 -7.23 17.12
C LEU A 124 13.56 -6.34 17.94
N PRO A 125 14.78 -6.78 18.24
CA PRO A 125 15.86 -5.89 18.69
C PRO A 125 16.11 -4.76 17.68
N LYS A 126 16.46 -3.59 18.19
CA LYS A 126 16.85 -2.43 17.35
C LYS A 126 18.25 -2.66 16.77
N LYS A 127 18.34 -3.37 15.68
CA LYS A 127 19.55 -3.59 14.89
C LYS A 127 19.27 -3.46 13.40
N SER A 128 20.31 -3.49 12.59
CA SER A 128 20.15 -3.61 11.13
C SER A 128 19.95 -5.07 10.76
N TYR A 129 19.06 -5.30 9.82
CA TYR A 129 18.74 -6.60 9.25
C TYR A 129 19.12 -6.63 7.75
N ASP A 130 19.29 -7.82 7.18
CA ASP A 130 19.59 -7.94 5.76
C ASP A 130 18.32 -7.74 4.92
N ALA A 131 17.56 -8.77 4.67
CA ALA A 131 16.38 -8.68 3.83
C ALA A 131 15.09 -8.83 4.65
N LEU A 132 14.12 -7.96 4.36
CA LEU A 132 12.73 -8.11 4.78
C LEU A 132 11.88 -8.47 3.57
N ASN A 133 11.32 -9.68 3.55
CA ASN A 133 10.44 -10.16 2.50
C ASN A 133 9.07 -10.50 3.10
N ILE A 134 8.02 -9.83 2.65
CA ILE A 134 6.66 -10.07 3.10
C ILE A 134 5.77 -10.37 1.91
N THR A 135 5.04 -11.48 1.96
CA THR A 135 4.00 -11.83 1.00
C THR A 135 2.72 -12.16 1.75
N SER A 136 1.64 -11.46 1.44
CA SER A 136 0.33 -11.68 2.02
C SER A 136 -0.77 -11.51 0.96
N ASN A 137 -1.91 -12.14 1.17
CA ASN A 137 -3.09 -11.85 0.37
C ASN A 137 -3.92 -10.73 1.00
N THR A 138 -4.14 -10.75 2.32
CA THR A 138 -4.98 -9.75 2.99
C THR A 138 -4.41 -9.38 4.36
N GLY A 139 -4.59 -8.13 4.77
CA GLY A 139 -4.19 -7.60 6.08
C GLY A 139 -3.29 -6.37 5.93
N ASP A 140 -3.18 -5.59 6.96
CA ASP A 140 -2.36 -4.38 6.96
C ASP A 140 -0.93 -4.68 7.42
N ILE A 141 0.03 -3.97 6.86
CA ILE A 141 1.45 -4.12 7.21
C ILE A 141 1.95 -2.82 7.82
N ASN A 142 2.53 -2.90 9.01
CA ASN A 142 3.10 -1.75 9.70
C ASN A 142 4.55 -2.02 10.14
N ILE A 143 5.48 -1.26 9.55
CA ILE A 143 6.91 -1.33 9.83
C ILE A 143 7.38 0.06 10.32
N PRO A 144 7.64 0.23 11.63
CA PRO A 144 8.04 1.50 12.20
C PRO A 144 9.49 1.87 11.86
N LYS A 145 9.84 3.10 12.15
CA LYS A 145 11.17 3.69 11.85
C LYS A 145 12.32 3.14 12.70
N ASP A 146 12.01 2.32 13.70
CA ASP A 146 13.02 1.81 14.64
C ASP A 146 13.97 0.79 14.01
N PHE A 147 13.69 0.34 12.81
CA PHE A 147 14.45 -0.70 12.11
C PHE A 147 15.11 -0.17 10.84
N SER A 148 16.19 -0.85 10.45
CA SER A 148 16.81 -0.67 9.15
C SER A 148 17.10 -2.03 8.50
N PHE A 149 17.02 -2.06 7.18
CA PHE A 149 17.22 -3.26 6.38
C PHE A 149 18.23 -3.01 5.27
N SER A 150 18.88 -4.07 4.78
CA SER A 150 19.63 -3.97 3.53
C SER A 150 18.69 -3.90 2.33
N SER A 151 17.54 -4.57 2.40
CA SER A 151 16.47 -4.47 1.38
C SER A 151 15.09 -4.75 1.96
N ILE A 152 14.06 -4.17 1.36
CA ILE A 152 12.64 -4.38 1.72
C ILE A 152 11.88 -4.77 0.45
N ASP A 153 11.21 -5.92 0.46
CA ASP A 153 10.29 -6.35 -0.61
C ASP A 153 8.95 -6.81 0.01
N ILE A 154 7.90 -6.04 -0.27
CA ILE A 154 6.56 -6.28 0.25
C ILE A 154 5.60 -6.48 -0.92
N SER A 155 4.89 -7.60 -0.92
CA SER A 155 3.84 -7.89 -1.89
C SER A 155 2.57 -8.31 -1.18
N ILE A 156 1.51 -7.53 -1.36
CA ILE A 156 0.21 -7.78 -0.76
C ILE A 156 -0.90 -7.61 -1.81
N SER A 157 -1.96 -8.42 -1.72
CA SER A 157 -3.11 -8.25 -2.62
C SER A 157 -4.10 -7.21 -2.08
N THR A 158 -4.46 -7.26 -0.80
CA THR A 158 -5.44 -6.33 -0.22
C THR A 158 -5.01 -5.90 1.20
N GLY A 159 -4.90 -4.61 1.42
CA GLY A 159 -4.53 -4.00 2.70
C GLY A 159 -3.62 -2.80 2.52
N ASP A 160 -3.47 -2.05 3.57
CA ASP A 160 -2.62 -0.87 3.61
C ASP A 160 -1.20 -1.23 4.07
N VAL A 161 -0.21 -0.61 3.46
CA VAL A 161 1.20 -0.76 3.84
C VAL A 161 1.72 0.55 4.39
N THR A 162 2.10 0.55 5.65
CA THR A 162 2.85 1.64 6.28
C THR A 162 4.28 1.19 6.51
N ALA A 163 5.24 1.80 5.80
CA ALA A 163 6.65 1.48 5.89
C ALA A 163 7.46 2.73 6.19
N CYS A 164 7.96 2.81 7.43
CA CYS A 164 8.79 3.91 7.92
C CYS A 164 10.24 3.47 8.19
N ALA A 165 10.57 2.21 7.93
CA ALA A 165 11.93 1.70 8.06
C ALA A 165 12.78 2.05 6.85
N SER A 166 14.02 2.45 7.07
CA SER A 166 14.98 2.74 6.00
C SER A 166 15.62 1.46 5.45
N SER A 167 16.10 1.52 4.21
CA SER A 167 16.90 0.45 3.62
C SER A 167 18.18 0.98 2.99
N LEU A 168 19.29 0.25 3.14
CA LEU A 168 20.55 0.59 2.45
C LEU A 168 20.45 0.32 0.94
N GLY A 169 19.70 -0.68 0.54
CA GLY A 169 19.42 -1.04 -0.85
C GLY A 169 18.02 -0.63 -1.30
N ALA A 170 17.37 -1.48 -2.07
CA ALA A 170 16.07 -1.21 -2.65
C ALA A 170 14.92 -1.38 -1.65
N THR A 171 13.95 -0.49 -1.72
CA THR A 171 12.62 -0.66 -1.13
C THR A 171 11.60 -0.87 -2.24
N LYS A 172 10.93 -2.01 -2.22
CA LYS A 172 9.91 -2.38 -3.20
C LYS A 172 8.60 -2.74 -2.50
N ILE A 173 7.51 -2.08 -2.89
CA ILE A 173 6.19 -2.32 -2.31
C ILE A 173 5.17 -2.47 -3.44
N LYS A 174 4.43 -3.57 -3.39
CA LYS A 174 3.36 -3.86 -4.34
C LYS A 174 2.07 -4.18 -3.60
N THR A 175 0.98 -3.47 -3.93
CA THR A 175 -0.37 -3.80 -3.47
C THR A 175 -1.35 -3.73 -4.64
N SER A 176 -2.34 -4.64 -4.65
CA SER A 176 -3.40 -4.54 -5.65
C SER A 176 -4.51 -3.61 -5.17
N THR A 177 -4.96 -3.74 -3.93
CA THR A 177 -5.98 -2.86 -3.34
C THR A 177 -5.55 -2.41 -1.96
N GLY A 178 -5.45 -1.10 -1.77
CA GLY A 178 -5.03 -0.48 -0.51
C GLY A 178 -4.04 0.65 -0.73
N GLY A 179 -3.74 1.39 0.32
CA GLY A 179 -2.81 2.50 0.32
C GLY A 179 -1.38 2.09 0.64
N VAL A 180 -0.44 2.87 0.17
CA VAL A 180 0.96 2.79 0.60
C VAL A 180 1.35 4.11 1.23
N ASN A 181 1.75 4.07 2.49
CA ASN A 181 2.23 5.21 3.24
C ASN A 181 3.70 5.00 3.62
N ILE A 182 4.56 5.87 3.12
CA ILE A 182 5.99 5.92 3.40
C ILE A 182 6.31 7.22 4.10
N ASP A 183 7.01 7.16 5.19
CA ASP A 183 7.43 8.38 5.89
C ASP A 183 8.80 8.24 6.55
N GLY A 184 9.66 9.23 6.30
CA GLY A 184 10.93 9.39 6.99
C GLY A 184 11.99 8.34 6.64
N ILE A 185 12.02 7.81 5.40
CA ILE A 185 12.95 6.76 5.00
C ILE A 185 14.14 7.29 4.19
N SER A 186 15.24 6.54 4.30
CA SER A 186 16.36 6.60 3.35
C SER A 186 16.48 5.27 2.61
N THR A 187 16.71 5.29 1.30
CA THR A 187 16.81 4.09 0.45
C THR A 187 17.66 4.34 -0.79
N SER A 188 18.28 3.28 -1.34
CA SER A 188 19.01 3.44 -2.60
C SER A 188 18.09 3.55 -3.81
N SER A 189 16.93 2.89 -3.79
CA SER A 189 15.87 3.02 -4.80
C SER A 189 14.51 2.70 -4.21
N LEU A 190 13.45 3.29 -4.77
CA LEU A 190 12.08 3.10 -4.30
C LEU A 190 11.17 2.73 -5.47
N ASP A 191 10.56 1.55 -5.42
CA ASP A 191 9.55 1.10 -6.40
C ASP A 191 8.23 0.81 -5.69
N ILE A 192 7.20 1.59 -6.02
CA ILE A 192 5.87 1.44 -5.47
C ILE A 192 4.89 1.15 -6.61
N THR A 193 4.19 0.04 -6.52
CA THR A 193 3.14 -0.34 -7.47
C THR A 193 1.81 -0.57 -6.74
N VAL A 194 0.79 0.21 -7.10
CA VAL A 194 -0.56 0.12 -6.56
C VAL A 194 -1.56 0.01 -7.72
N THR A 195 -2.42 -1.00 -7.69
CA THR A 195 -3.48 -1.07 -8.72
C THR A 195 -4.63 -0.14 -8.35
N THR A 196 -5.17 -0.25 -7.15
CA THR A 196 -6.25 0.63 -6.67
C THR A 196 -5.96 1.10 -5.25
N GLY A 197 -5.70 2.39 -5.08
CA GLY A 197 -5.41 2.96 -3.77
C GLY A 197 -4.62 4.27 -3.85
N LYS A 198 -4.17 4.74 -2.71
CA LYS A 198 -3.44 6.00 -2.59
C LYS A 198 -1.98 5.73 -2.26
N ILE A 199 -1.09 6.52 -2.82
CA ILE A 199 0.31 6.55 -2.39
C ILE A 199 0.57 7.88 -1.69
N LYS A 200 1.15 7.79 -0.51
CA LYS A 200 1.72 8.92 0.22
C LYS A 200 3.19 8.60 0.52
N ALA A 201 4.09 9.42 0.01
CA ALA A 201 5.51 9.34 0.31
C ALA A 201 5.98 10.69 0.86
N SER A 202 6.38 10.72 2.11
CA SER A 202 6.79 11.94 2.81
C SER A 202 8.19 11.77 3.39
N ASN A 203 8.99 12.85 3.34
CA ASN A 203 10.31 12.91 3.96
C ASN A 203 11.23 11.75 3.47
N VAL A 204 11.26 11.52 2.16
CA VAL A 204 12.02 10.43 1.54
C VAL A 204 13.34 10.93 0.98
N LYS A 205 14.44 10.29 1.36
CA LYS A 205 15.74 10.49 0.76
C LYS A 205 16.12 9.22 -0.04
N CYS A 206 16.06 9.31 -1.36
CA CYS A 206 16.40 8.24 -2.28
C CYS A 206 17.69 8.60 -3.03
N GLU A 207 18.73 7.78 -2.93
CA GLU A 207 19.99 8.05 -3.65
C GLU A 207 19.88 7.82 -5.15
N GLY A 208 19.03 6.91 -5.56
CA GLY A 208 18.77 6.57 -6.96
C GLY A 208 17.37 6.99 -7.39
N ASP A 209 16.75 6.13 -8.14
CA ASP A 209 15.47 6.40 -8.80
C ASP A 209 14.27 6.05 -7.92
N ILE A 210 13.22 6.85 -8.04
CA ILE A 210 11.89 6.57 -7.52
C ILE A 210 10.97 6.20 -8.69
N SER A 211 10.34 5.04 -8.61
CA SER A 211 9.34 4.55 -9.57
C SER A 211 8.00 4.37 -8.87
N ILE A 212 6.98 5.07 -9.36
CA ILE A 212 5.61 5.02 -8.85
C ILE A 212 4.65 4.61 -9.95
N LYS A 213 3.93 3.51 -9.76
CA LYS A 213 2.89 3.04 -10.69
C LYS A 213 1.56 2.92 -9.96
N VAL A 214 0.55 3.66 -10.43
CA VAL A 214 -0.81 3.63 -9.86
C VAL A 214 -1.82 3.52 -10.99
N SER A 215 -2.59 2.43 -11.04
CA SER A 215 -3.65 2.35 -12.05
C SER A 215 -4.81 3.26 -11.70
N THR A 216 -5.34 3.17 -10.48
CA THR A 216 -6.44 4.05 -10.01
C THR A 216 -6.15 4.57 -8.62
N GLY A 217 -6.00 5.88 -8.49
CA GLY A 217 -5.79 6.54 -7.20
C GLY A 217 -4.83 7.72 -7.26
N LYS A 218 -4.70 8.39 -6.13
CA LYS A 218 -3.87 9.59 -6.00
C LYS A 218 -2.46 9.26 -5.52
N SER A 219 -1.48 10.02 -6.00
CA SER A 219 -0.10 9.96 -5.55
C SER A 219 0.32 11.30 -4.96
N ASN A 220 0.68 11.33 -3.68
CA ASN A 220 1.15 12.53 -3.00
C ASN A 220 2.58 12.30 -2.53
N LEU A 221 3.50 13.10 -3.05
CA LEU A 221 4.88 13.11 -2.64
C LEU A 221 5.20 14.45 -1.97
N GLU A 222 5.76 14.42 -0.78
CA GLU A 222 6.10 15.62 -0.01
C GLU A 222 7.49 15.50 0.60
N ASN A 223 8.33 16.53 0.42
CA ASN A 223 9.72 16.56 0.92
C ASN A 223 10.53 15.34 0.45
N VAL A 224 10.61 15.14 -0.85
CA VAL A 224 11.29 13.97 -1.45
C VAL A 224 12.52 14.42 -2.23
N GLN A 225 13.62 13.73 -2.02
CA GLN A 225 14.85 13.91 -2.80
C GLN A 225 15.22 12.60 -3.51
N CYS A 226 15.56 12.66 -4.80
CA CYS A 226 15.94 11.50 -5.59
C CYS A 226 16.86 11.86 -6.76
N LYS A 227 17.36 10.83 -7.45
CA LYS A 227 18.08 11.01 -8.71
C LYS A 227 17.10 11.29 -9.85
N ASN A 228 16.14 10.39 -10.08
CA ASN A 228 15.06 10.54 -11.04
C ASN A 228 13.73 10.12 -10.42
N LEU A 229 12.65 10.75 -10.88
CA LEU A 229 11.29 10.38 -10.52
C LEU A 229 10.52 9.92 -11.76
N PHE A 230 10.08 8.68 -11.76
CA PHE A 230 9.21 8.09 -12.76
C PHE A 230 7.83 7.85 -12.14
N SER A 231 6.79 8.44 -12.68
CA SER A 231 5.44 8.23 -12.20
C SER A 231 4.48 7.95 -13.35
N LYS A 232 3.83 6.78 -13.30
CA LYS A 232 2.85 6.37 -14.31
C LYS A 232 1.53 5.99 -13.65
N GLY A 233 0.43 6.51 -14.21
CA GLY A 233 -0.92 6.24 -13.70
C GLY A 233 -1.98 6.33 -14.78
N SER A 234 -3.08 5.59 -14.61
CA SER A 234 -4.22 5.70 -15.52
C SER A 234 -5.22 6.73 -15.03
N THR A 235 -5.70 6.61 -13.80
CA THR A 235 -6.72 7.53 -13.25
C THR A 235 -6.32 8.02 -11.86
N GLY A 236 -6.28 9.34 -11.70
CA GLY A 236 -6.02 10.01 -10.43
C GLY A 236 -4.86 10.99 -10.49
N ASP A 237 -4.91 11.94 -9.59
CA ASP A 237 -4.01 13.07 -9.54
C ASP A 237 -2.64 12.68 -8.98
N ILE A 238 -1.63 13.44 -9.36
CA ILE A 238 -0.33 13.43 -8.69
C ILE A 238 0.00 14.82 -8.17
N THR A 239 0.40 14.89 -6.93
CA THR A 239 0.88 16.12 -6.28
C THR A 239 2.32 15.91 -5.83
N LEU A 240 3.21 16.76 -6.30
CA LEU A 240 4.59 16.86 -5.86
C LEU A 240 4.76 18.17 -5.08
N LYS A 241 5.06 18.08 -3.81
CA LYS A 241 5.33 19.22 -2.95
C LYS A 241 6.74 19.13 -2.37
N ASN A 242 7.55 20.11 -2.70
CA ASN A 242 8.96 20.13 -2.32
C ASN A 242 9.68 18.82 -2.71
N VAL A 243 9.50 18.40 -3.97
CA VAL A 243 10.14 17.23 -4.55
C VAL A 243 11.26 17.66 -5.47
N ILE A 244 12.48 17.17 -5.21
CA ILE A 244 13.68 17.55 -5.95
C ILE A 244 14.31 16.30 -6.57
N ALA A 245 14.43 16.27 -7.89
CA ALA A 245 15.23 15.28 -8.60
C ALA A 245 16.48 15.93 -9.19
N GLN A 246 17.62 15.30 -9.01
CA GLN A 246 18.88 15.75 -9.59
C GLN A 246 18.88 15.65 -11.14
N GLY A 247 18.22 14.62 -11.68
CA GLY A 247 18.11 14.32 -13.09
C GLY A 247 16.75 14.71 -13.65
N SER A 248 15.78 13.80 -13.63
CA SER A 248 14.53 14.01 -14.36
C SER A 248 13.26 13.70 -13.58
N PHE A 249 12.19 14.41 -13.94
CA PHE A 249 10.80 13.98 -13.75
C PHE A 249 10.24 13.41 -15.05
N SER A 250 9.67 12.21 -14.99
CA SER A 250 8.90 11.60 -16.06
C SER A 250 7.55 11.19 -15.52
N ILE A 251 6.52 11.98 -15.82
CA ILE A 251 5.17 11.83 -15.26
C ILE A 251 4.20 11.57 -16.40
N GLU A 252 3.49 10.44 -16.35
CA GLU A 252 2.45 10.07 -17.30
C GLU A 252 1.14 9.81 -16.58
N ARG A 253 0.05 10.40 -17.07
CA ARG A 253 -1.33 10.16 -16.62
C ARG A 253 -2.25 10.04 -17.85
N SER A 254 -3.22 9.11 -17.80
CA SER A 254 -4.31 9.18 -18.78
C SER A 254 -5.37 10.17 -18.30
N THR A 255 -5.81 10.07 -17.05
CA THR A 255 -6.78 11.03 -16.49
C THR A 255 -6.34 11.44 -15.10
N GLY A 256 -6.13 12.73 -14.89
CA GLY A 256 -5.78 13.31 -13.59
C GLY A 256 -4.90 14.53 -13.72
N ASP A 257 -5.00 15.38 -12.75
CA ASP A 257 -4.20 16.60 -12.64
C ASP A 257 -2.78 16.29 -12.15
N VAL A 258 -1.83 17.08 -12.63
CA VAL A 258 -0.44 17.09 -12.18
C VAL A 258 -0.16 18.41 -11.49
N THR A 259 0.14 18.38 -10.21
CA THR A 259 0.46 19.58 -9.43
C THR A 259 1.91 19.53 -8.97
N LEU A 260 2.65 20.59 -9.24
CA LEU A 260 4.03 20.81 -8.80
C LEU A 260 4.05 22.00 -7.84
N ASP A 261 4.35 21.75 -6.58
CA ASP A 261 4.48 22.81 -5.57
C ASP A 261 5.93 22.87 -5.09
N LEU A 262 6.65 23.93 -5.45
CA LEU A 262 8.06 24.13 -5.13
C LEU A 262 8.92 22.90 -5.45
N SER A 263 8.65 22.27 -6.60
CA SER A 263 9.28 21.01 -6.99
C SER A 263 10.08 21.21 -8.26
N ASP A 264 11.22 20.51 -8.41
CA ASP A 264 12.11 20.74 -9.53
C ASP A 264 12.94 19.52 -9.93
N ALA A 265 13.38 19.49 -11.18
CA ALA A 265 14.32 18.54 -11.75
C ALA A 265 15.15 19.20 -12.84
N SER A 266 16.31 18.63 -13.19
CA SER A 266 17.09 19.14 -14.33
C SER A 266 16.29 19.09 -15.62
N GLU A 267 15.57 18.00 -15.86
CA GLU A 267 14.65 17.84 -16.99
C GLU A 267 13.26 17.40 -16.49
N ILE A 268 12.22 17.94 -17.11
CA ILE A 268 10.83 17.63 -16.74
C ILE A 268 10.08 17.21 -18.01
N THR A 269 9.46 16.03 -17.96
CA THR A 269 8.54 15.54 -18.98
C THR A 269 7.24 15.15 -18.31
N ILE A 270 6.16 15.84 -18.67
CA ILE A 270 4.82 15.56 -18.14
C ILE A 270 3.89 15.31 -19.33
N LYS A 271 3.16 14.21 -19.27
CA LYS A 271 2.11 13.89 -20.23
C LYS A 271 0.84 13.49 -19.47
N THR A 272 -0.27 14.15 -19.79
CA THR A 272 -1.61 13.72 -19.39
C THR A 272 -2.53 13.76 -20.60
N ASP A 273 -3.44 12.81 -20.73
CA ASP A 273 -4.42 12.87 -21.83
C ASP A 273 -5.57 13.81 -21.42
N THR A 274 -6.08 13.67 -20.18
CA THR A 274 -7.11 14.59 -19.62
C THR A 274 -6.72 15.01 -18.21
N GLY A 275 -6.41 16.29 -18.04
CA GLY A 275 -6.05 16.88 -16.75
C GLY A 275 -5.22 18.14 -16.89
N ASN A 276 -5.23 18.95 -15.87
CA ASN A 276 -4.46 20.18 -15.80
C ASN A 276 -3.04 19.90 -15.30
N VAL A 277 -2.09 20.66 -15.79
CA VAL A 277 -0.73 20.68 -15.26
C VAL A 277 -0.46 22.06 -14.67
N THR A 278 -0.37 22.11 -13.35
CA THR A 278 -0.25 23.37 -12.61
C THR A 278 0.91 23.32 -11.63
N GLY A 279 1.47 24.47 -11.31
CA GLY A 279 2.44 24.55 -10.22
C GLY A 279 3.47 25.63 -10.27
N THR A 280 4.46 25.47 -9.37
CA THR A 280 5.60 26.38 -9.21
C THR A 280 6.89 25.56 -9.19
N LEU A 281 7.80 25.87 -10.11
CA LEU A 281 9.15 25.32 -10.17
C LEU A 281 10.14 26.22 -9.44
N LEU A 282 11.28 25.69 -9.04
CA LEU A 282 12.31 26.45 -8.31
C LEU A 282 13.31 27.14 -9.24
N THR A 283 13.48 26.63 -10.46
CA THR A 283 14.46 27.17 -11.41
C THR A 283 13.84 27.40 -12.78
N GLU A 284 14.42 28.32 -13.55
CA GLU A 284 14.01 28.58 -14.93
C GLU A 284 14.12 27.33 -15.79
N LYS A 285 13.22 27.23 -16.77
CA LYS A 285 13.15 26.10 -17.74
C LYS A 285 12.91 26.62 -19.15
N ILE A 286 13.38 25.85 -20.10
CA ILE A 286 12.98 25.99 -21.51
C ILE A 286 11.69 25.18 -21.68
N PHE A 287 10.55 25.87 -21.70
CA PHE A 287 9.24 25.26 -21.81
C PHE A 287 8.89 24.82 -23.22
N ILE A 288 8.39 23.60 -23.38
CA ILE A 288 7.90 23.02 -24.63
C ILE A 288 6.47 22.50 -24.33
N PRO A 289 5.48 23.40 -24.31
CA PRO A 289 4.11 23.04 -23.99
C PRO A 289 3.34 22.58 -25.22
N SER A 290 2.33 21.71 -25.03
CA SER A 290 1.31 21.38 -26.02
C SER A 290 0.01 21.07 -25.29
N SER A 291 -1.08 21.74 -25.72
CA SER A 291 -2.44 21.43 -25.27
C SER A 291 -3.35 21.53 -26.51
N ASP A 292 -4.13 20.47 -26.76
CA ASP A 292 -5.07 20.48 -27.88
C ASP A 292 -6.32 21.30 -27.50
N THR A 293 -6.76 21.17 -26.25
CA THR A 293 -7.91 21.92 -25.70
C THR A 293 -7.60 22.42 -24.32
N GLY A 294 -7.30 23.69 -24.16
CA GLY A 294 -6.99 24.35 -22.91
C GLY A 294 -6.11 25.58 -23.09
N SER A 295 -5.90 26.30 -22.01
CA SER A 295 -5.06 27.48 -21.96
C SER A 295 -3.64 27.16 -21.52
N ILE A 296 -2.66 27.88 -22.12
CA ILE A 296 -1.26 27.75 -21.73
C ILE A 296 -0.80 29.07 -21.13
N LYS A 297 -0.36 29.02 -19.87
CA LYS A 297 0.20 30.16 -19.15
C LYS A 297 1.53 29.79 -18.52
N LEU A 298 2.61 30.24 -19.06
CA LEU A 298 3.98 29.93 -18.67
C LEU A 298 4.83 31.20 -18.60
N PRO A 299 5.90 31.21 -17.80
CA PRO A 299 6.86 32.31 -17.82
C PRO A 299 7.69 32.30 -19.11
N GLY A 300 8.09 33.46 -19.56
CA GLY A 300 8.89 33.65 -20.81
C GLY A 300 10.38 33.41 -20.58
N THR A 301 10.76 32.30 -19.99
CA THR A 301 12.16 31.94 -19.71
C THR A 301 12.83 31.30 -20.90
N THR A 302 14.12 31.61 -21.11
CA THR A 302 14.93 31.13 -22.24
C THR A 302 16.16 30.35 -21.80
N SER A 303 16.32 30.13 -20.48
CA SER A 303 17.44 29.42 -19.84
C SER A 303 16.93 28.27 -19.00
N GLY A 304 17.85 27.41 -18.56
CA GLY A 304 17.56 26.26 -17.71
C GLY A 304 17.33 24.96 -18.48
N GLY A 305 16.91 23.94 -17.76
CA GLY A 305 16.65 22.61 -18.30
C GLY A 305 15.36 22.55 -19.12
N ARG A 306 15.19 21.49 -19.86
CA ARG A 306 14.00 21.29 -20.70
C ARG A 306 12.78 20.91 -19.85
N CYS A 307 11.64 21.58 -20.06
CA CYS A 307 10.36 21.25 -19.45
C CYS A 307 9.31 21.02 -20.56
N LYS A 308 9.11 19.74 -20.93
CA LYS A 308 8.09 19.32 -21.88
C LYS A 308 6.81 18.97 -21.16
N VAL A 309 5.72 19.66 -21.47
CA VAL A 309 4.40 19.41 -20.87
C VAL A 309 3.37 19.25 -21.98
N THR A 310 2.70 18.11 -22.00
CA THR A 310 1.69 17.78 -23.00
C THR A 310 0.39 17.37 -22.31
N THR A 311 -0.73 17.94 -22.71
CA THR A 311 -2.08 17.50 -22.36
C THR A 311 -2.96 17.55 -23.62
N ASP A 312 -3.84 16.57 -23.79
CA ASP A 312 -4.81 16.64 -24.89
C ASP A 312 -5.98 17.55 -24.46
N THR A 313 -6.46 17.42 -23.23
CA THR A 313 -7.52 18.28 -22.67
C THR A 313 -7.15 18.74 -21.27
N GLY A 314 -6.87 20.03 -21.10
CA GLY A 314 -6.53 20.64 -19.82
C GLY A 314 -5.65 21.88 -19.95
N ASP A 315 -5.63 22.66 -18.91
CA ASP A 315 -4.80 23.87 -18.81
C ASP A 315 -3.38 23.54 -18.37
N ILE A 316 -2.40 24.26 -18.93
CA ILE A 316 -1.01 24.26 -18.50
C ILE A 316 -0.71 25.61 -17.84
N LYS A 317 -0.51 25.61 -16.52
CA LYS A 317 -0.21 26.83 -15.77
C LYS A 317 0.95 26.58 -14.80
N ILE A 318 2.14 27.03 -15.19
CA ILE A 318 3.36 26.86 -14.39
C ILE A 318 3.98 28.23 -14.16
N SER A 319 4.50 28.46 -12.96
CA SER A 319 5.28 29.64 -12.57
C SER A 319 6.65 29.21 -12.04
N ILE A 320 7.55 30.16 -11.90
CA ILE A 320 8.83 29.99 -11.19
C ILE A 320 8.70 30.68 -9.83
N ALA A 321 9.25 30.07 -8.79
CA ALA A 321 9.30 30.68 -7.46
C ALA A 321 10.16 31.95 -7.50
N GLU A 322 9.73 32.98 -6.77
CA GLU A 322 10.47 34.24 -6.58
C GLU A 322 11.60 34.05 -5.57
#